data_80b970084953e81e900f21629a91d8fb
#
_entry.id   80b970084953e81e900f21629a91d8fb
#
_cell.length_a   1.000
_cell.length_b   1.000
_cell.length_c   1.000
_cell.angle_alpha   90.00
_cell.angle_beta   90.00
_cell.angle_gamma   90.00
#
_symmetry.space_group_name_H-M   'P 1'
#
loop_
_entity.id
_entity.type
_entity.pdbx_description
1 polymer ?
#
loop_
_entity_poly.entity_id
_entity_poly.type
_entity_poly.pdbx_seq_one_letter_code
_entity_poly.pdbx_strand_id
1 'polypeptide(L)'
;MNATNLQEIEEAKKAALDVLIHNAHGPYHGLPRTAGWGYPEPYTRDLMFSILGIAISENQKLMESIRKVLKTLANNQTEHGHIPSLVHDKDNRGSSDTTPLFLLATGIFRKVTGEHDFLNEAVEKALIWMEYQSPSDRYLVAQQPTSDWRDEQWVPGYGLFVNTLVYSYLMLLGKKERAKMVCHDMSRFTITGGIIHHHVHEGLG
;
A
#
# COMPACT_ATOMS: atom_id res chain seq x y z
N MET A 1 25.27 -12.69 -17.39
CA MET A 1 24.23 -13.63 -16.98
C MET A 1 24.26 -14.82 -17.93
N ASN A 2 24.31 -16.06 -17.42
CA ASN A 2 24.30 -17.25 -18.27
C ASN A 2 22.90 -17.48 -18.86
N ALA A 3 22.80 -18.08 -20.05
CA ALA A 3 21.53 -18.35 -20.72
C ALA A 3 20.55 -19.17 -19.83
N THR A 4 21.06 -20.09 -19.04
CA THR A 4 20.28 -20.89 -18.05
C THR A 4 19.58 -20.00 -17.02
N ASN A 5 20.28 -19.00 -16.46
CA ASN A 5 19.69 -18.09 -15.47
C ASN A 5 18.58 -17.20 -16.06
N LEU A 6 18.66 -16.88 -17.36
CA LEU A 6 17.60 -16.11 -18.03
C LEU A 6 16.34 -16.95 -18.23
N GLN A 7 16.49 -18.22 -18.59
CA GLN A 7 15.36 -19.13 -18.73
C GLN A 7 14.63 -19.35 -17.40
N GLU A 8 15.36 -19.60 -16.32
CA GLU A 8 14.79 -19.77 -14.96
C GLU A 8 14.03 -18.52 -14.49
N ILE A 9 14.55 -17.32 -14.81
CA ILE A 9 13.86 -16.06 -14.51
C ILE A 9 12.54 -15.93 -15.26
N GLU A 10 12.52 -16.26 -16.57
CA GLU A 10 11.29 -16.19 -17.37
C GLU A 10 10.26 -17.24 -16.93
N GLU A 11 10.67 -18.43 -16.55
CA GLU A 11 9.80 -19.46 -15.98
C GLU A 11 9.20 -18.99 -14.63
N ALA A 12 10.00 -18.37 -13.76
CA ALA A 12 9.54 -17.82 -12.50
C ALA A 12 8.53 -16.66 -12.70
N LYS A 13 8.78 -15.75 -13.64
CA LYS A 13 7.84 -14.69 -14.00
C LYS A 13 6.51 -15.24 -14.50
N LYS A 14 6.55 -16.25 -15.36
CA LYS A 14 5.35 -16.92 -15.86
C LYS A 14 4.55 -17.56 -14.73
N ALA A 15 5.21 -18.31 -13.85
CA ALA A 15 4.57 -18.94 -12.68
C ALA A 15 3.94 -17.88 -11.75
N ALA A 16 4.63 -16.77 -11.49
CA ALA A 16 4.09 -15.66 -10.70
C ALA A 16 2.85 -15.04 -11.35
N LEU A 17 2.87 -14.83 -12.66
CA LEU A 17 1.72 -14.30 -13.41
C LEU A 17 0.54 -15.27 -13.37
N ASP A 18 0.77 -16.57 -13.51
CA ASP A 18 -0.27 -17.61 -13.43
C ASP A 18 -0.94 -17.63 -12.06
N VAL A 19 -0.18 -17.42 -10.96
CA VAL A 19 -0.72 -17.27 -9.61
C VAL A 19 -1.61 -16.02 -9.50
N LEU A 20 -1.18 -14.88 -10.01
CA LEU A 20 -1.98 -13.65 -10.00
C LEU A 20 -3.29 -13.83 -10.80
N ILE A 21 -3.23 -14.45 -11.97
CA ILE A 21 -4.41 -14.73 -12.80
C ILE A 21 -5.36 -15.69 -12.10
N HIS A 22 -4.83 -16.75 -11.47
CA HIS A 22 -5.64 -17.70 -10.68
C HIS A 22 -6.37 -16.99 -9.54
N ASN A 23 -5.71 -16.06 -8.87
CA ASN A 23 -6.26 -15.32 -7.74
C ASN A 23 -7.16 -14.14 -8.13
N ALA A 24 -7.20 -13.76 -9.41
CA ALA A 24 -7.93 -12.57 -9.88
C ALA A 24 -9.44 -12.61 -9.63
N HIS A 25 -10.01 -13.80 -9.39
CA HIS A 25 -11.41 -14.00 -9.06
C HIS A 25 -11.58 -14.81 -7.77
N GLY A 26 -12.09 -14.16 -6.72
CA GLY A 26 -12.42 -14.79 -5.44
C GLY A 26 -13.94 -14.89 -5.21
N PRO A 27 -14.35 -15.50 -4.09
CA PRO A 27 -15.76 -15.70 -3.74
C PRO A 27 -16.47 -14.42 -3.31
N TYR A 28 -15.74 -13.39 -2.88
CA TYR A 28 -16.32 -12.13 -2.39
C TYR A 28 -16.57 -11.18 -3.55
N HIS A 29 -17.78 -11.18 -4.08
CA HIS A 29 -18.23 -10.32 -5.19
C HIS A 29 -17.31 -10.36 -6.43
N GLY A 30 -16.58 -11.46 -6.65
CA GLY A 30 -15.61 -11.59 -7.73
C GLY A 30 -14.41 -10.64 -7.59
N LEU A 31 -14.07 -10.20 -6.38
CA LEU A 31 -12.81 -9.55 -6.06
C LEU A 31 -11.68 -10.58 -6.05
N PRO A 32 -10.44 -10.18 -6.29
CA PRO A 32 -9.31 -11.08 -6.14
C PRO A 32 -9.24 -11.63 -4.72
N ARG A 33 -8.79 -12.87 -4.60
CA ARG A 33 -8.42 -13.45 -3.31
C ARG A 33 -6.96 -13.11 -2.97
N THR A 34 -6.65 -13.03 -1.69
CA THR A 34 -5.29 -12.79 -1.22
C THR A 34 -4.36 -13.93 -1.57
N ALA A 35 -4.80 -15.19 -1.34
CA ALA A 35 -4.02 -16.36 -1.71
C ALA A 35 -4.92 -17.53 -2.14
N GLY A 36 -4.40 -18.38 -3.05
CA GLY A 36 -5.17 -19.41 -3.75
C GLY A 36 -5.79 -20.48 -2.88
N TRP A 37 -5.16 -20.86 -1.78
CA TRP A 37 -5.52 -22.08 -1.02
C TRP A 37 -5.77 -21.88 0.47
N GLY A 38 -5.88 -20.68 0.97
CA GLY A 38 -6.07 -20.47 2.40
C GLY A 38 -6.68 -19.15 2.78
N TYR A 39 -6.59 -18.16 1.89
CA TYR A 39 -7.06 -16.81 2.12
C TYR A 39 -7.96 -16.35 0.96
N PRO A 40 -9.25 -16.75 0.98
CA PRO A 40 -10.20 -16.35 -0.05
C PRO A 40 -10.61 -14.88 0.07
N GLU A 41 -10.42 -14.26 1.23
CA GLU A 41 -10.75 -12.86 1.51
C GLU A 41 -9.81 -11.93 0.73
N PRO A 42 -10.34 -10.82 0.21
CA PRO A 42 -9.55 -9.79 -0.45
C PRO A 42 -8.95 -8.83 0.58
N TYR A 43 -7.74 -9.09 1.07
CA TYR A 43 -7.02 -8.21 1.98
C TYR A 43 -6.39 -7.05 1.22
N THR A 44 -6.61 -5.84 1.72
CA THR A 44 -6.14 -4.59 1.08
C THR A 44 -4.63 -4.56 0.92
N ARG A 45 -3.88 -4.92 1.96
CA ARG A 45 -2.41 -4.90 1.93
C ARG A 45 -1.85 -5.72 0.77
N ASP A 46 -2.25 -6.97 0.67
CA ASP A 46 -1.75 -7.92 -0.31
C ASP A 46 -2.10 -7.50 -1.73
N LEU A 47 -3.36 -7.08 -1.94
CA LEU A 47 -3.83 -6.67 -3.25
C LEU A 47 -3.20 -5.35 -3.70
N MET A 48 -2.92 -4.42 -2.79
CA MET A 48 -2.24 -3.18 -3.14
C MET A 48 -0.76 -3.38 -3.47
N PHE A 49 -0.07 -4.31 -2.80
CA PHE A 49 1.28 -4.69 -3.19
C PHE A 49 1.33 -5.40 -4.55
N SER A 50 0.31 -6.20 -4.87
CA SER A 50 0.24 -6.91 -6.16
C SER A 50 0.29 -5.97 -7.35
N ILE A 51 -0.12 -4.70 -7.20
CA ILE A 51 -0.11 -3.73 -8.30
C ILE A 51 1.30 -3.52 -8.87
N LEU A 52 2.35 -3.66 -8.07
CA LEU A 52 3.72 -3.51 -8.54
C LEU A 52 4.06 -4.52 -9.64
N GLY A 53 3.70 -5.80 -9.42
CA GLY A 53 3.89 -6.85 -10.42
C GLY A 53 2.87 -6.76 -11.57
N ILE A 54 1.62 -6.43 -11.26
CA ILE A 54 0.55 -6.30 -12.26
C ILE A 54 0.85 -5.16 -13.24
N ALA A 55 1.34 -4.02 -12.76
CA ALA A 55 1.66 -2.86 -13.59
C ALA A 55 2.75 -3.16 -14.65
N ILE A 56 3.76 -3.97 -14.28
CA ILE A 56 4.83 -4.35 -15.21
C ILE A 56 4.49 -5.57 -16.08
N SER A 57 3.43 -6.32 -15.75
CA SER A 57 3.00 -7.49 -16.52
C SER A 57 2.24 -7.12 -17.79
N GLU A 58 1.77 -5.87 -17.91
CA GLU A 58 0.92 -5.37 -18.99
C GLU A 58 -0.37 -6.20 -19.20
N ASN A 59 -0.77 -7.03 -18.22
CA ASN A 59 -1.93 -7.90 -18.31
C ASN A 59 -3.22 -7.11 -18.04
N GLN A 60 -4.00 -6.91 -19.09
CA GLN A 60 -5.24 -6.12 -19.06
C GLN A 60 -6.29 -6.65 -18.07
N LYS A 61 -6.42 -7.98 -17.96
CA LYS A 61 -7.38 -8.61 -17.02
C LYS A 61 -7.01 -8.34 -15.56
N LEU A 62 -5.73 -8.40 -15.25
CA LEU A 62 -5.21 -8.07 -13.91
C LEU A 62 -5.35 -6.58 -13.62
N MET A 63 -5.08 -5.70 -14.58
CA MET A 63 -5.30 -4.26 -14.42
C MET A 63 -6.77 -3.92 -14.17
N GLU A 64 -7.70 -4.59 -14.86
CA GLU A 64 -9.14 -4.39 -14.62
C GLU A 64 -9.57 -4.96 -13.25
N SER A 65 -8.96 -6.05 -12.81
CA SER A 65 -9.18 -6.60 -11.46
C SER A 65 -8.75 -5.60 -10.38
N ILE A 66 -7.57 -5.00 -10.52
CA ILE A 66 -7.10 -3.94 -9.61
C ILE A 66 -7.99 -2.68 -9.68
N ARG A 67 -8.45 -2.29 -10.85
CA ARG A 67 -9.43 -1.20 -11.00
C ARG A 67 -10.67 -1.44 -10.14
N LYS A 68 -11.21 -2.66 -10.19
CA LYS A 68 -12.36 -3.07 -9.38
C LYS A 68 -12.04 -2.98 -7.89
N VAL A 69 -10.88 -3.48 -7.45
CA VAL A 69 -10.44 -3.39 -6.05
C VAL A 69 -10.36 -1.93 -5.58
N LEU A 70 -9.68 -1.06 -6.33
CA LEU A 70 -9.53 0.35 -5.98
C LEU A 70 -10.87 1.08 -5.89
N LYS A 71 -11.80 0.81 -6.83
CA LYS A 71 -13.18 1.35 -6.76
C LYS A 71 -13.93 0.85 -5.54
N THR A 72 -13.80 -0.43 -5.20
CA THR A 72 -14.48 -0.99 -4.03
C THR A 72 -13.92 -0.40 -2.74
N LEU A 73 -12.60 -0.22 -2.62
CA LEU A 73 -11.98 0.45 -1.48
C LEU A 73 -12.44 1.90 -1.34
N ALA A 74 -12.51 2.64 -2.44
CA ALA A 74 -13.01 4.02 -2.43
C ALA A 74 -14.48 4.10 -1.96
N ASN A 75 -15.32 3.15 -2.37
CA ASN A 75 -16.72 3.07 -1.92
C ASN A 75 -16.87 2.65 -0.45
N ASN A 76 -15.92 1.88 0.07
CA ASN A 76 -15.89 1.40 1.45
C ASN A 76 -15.02 2.28 2.38
N GLN A 77 -14.50 3.37 1.85
CA GLN A 77 -13.73 4.35 2.62
C GLN A 77 -14.62 4.98 3.71
N THR A 78 -14.06 5.14 4.90
CA THR A 78 -14.78 5.82 6.00
C THR A 78 -15.09 7.27 5.64
N GLU A 79 -16.03 7.88 6.34
CA GLU A 79 -16.36 9.30 6.20
C GLU A 79 -15.12 10.20 6.30
N HIS A 80 -14.18 9.84 7.17
CA HIS A 80 -12.94 10.58 7.41
C HIS A 80 -11.79 10.21 6.48
N GLY A 81 -11.96 9.25 5.58
CA GLY A 81 -10.95 8.93 4.57
C GLY A 81 -10.09 7.70 4.84
N HIS A 82 -10.34 6.94 5.93
CA HIS A 82 -9.60 5.71 6.22
C HIS A 82 -10.05 4.54 5.32
N ILE A 83 -9.10 3.70 4.93
CA ILE A 83 -9.32 2.56 4.04
C ILE A 83 -9.36 1.25 4.87
N PRO A 84 -10.36 0.38 4.68
CA PRO A 84 -10.48 -0.87 5.43
C PRO A 84 -9.38 -1.89 5.08
N SER A 85 -9.13 -2.85 5.98
CA SER A 85 -8.19 -3.95 5.74
C SER A 85 -8.80 -5.05 4.86
N LEU A 86 -10.12 -5.22 4.88
CA LEU A 86 -10.86 -6.12 3.98
C LEU A 86 -11.59 -5.31 2.92
N VAL A 87 -11.24 -5.54 1.65
CA VAL A 87 -11.76 -4.74 0.52
C VAL A 87 -13.29 -4.75 0.44
N HIS A 88 -13.92 -5.89 0.75
CA HIS A 88 -15.36 -6.09 0.62
C HIS A 88 -16.18 -5.66 1.85
N ASP A 89 -15.52 -5.34 2.95
CA ASP A 89 -16.18 -5.07 4.23
C ASP A 89 -15.93 -3.61 4.68
N LYS A 90 -16.92 -2.78 4.50
CA LYS A 90 -16.87 -1.35 4.88
C LYS A 90 -16.79 -1.12 6.40
N ASP A 91 -17.21 -2.08 7.20
CA ASP A 91 -17.23 -1.98 8.66
C ASP A 91 -15.94 -2.54 9.27
N ASN A 92 -15.07 -3.14 8.44
CA ASN A 92 -13.75 -3.60 8.85
C ASN A 92 -12.82 -2.43 9.17
N ARG A 93 -12.07 -2.54 10.25
CA ARG A 93 -11.07 -1.53 10.62
C ARG A 93 -9.85 -1.65 9.70
N GLY A 94 -9.42 -0.51 9.18
CA GLY A 94 -8.15 -0.43 8.46
C GLY A 94 -6.95 -0.47 9.42
N SER A 95 -5.81 -0.86 8.88
CA SER A 95 -4.50 -0.76 9.54
C SER A 95 -3.82 0.55 9.18
N SER A 96 -2.72 0.86 9.86
CA SER A 96 -1.95 2.10 9.61
C SER A 96 -1.33 2.13 8.19
N ASP A 97 -1.18 0.98 7.55
CA ASP A 97 -0.62 0.85 6.21
C ASP A 97 -1.68 0.78 5.09
N THR A 98 -2.96 0.53 5.39
CA THR A 98 -3.99 0.35 4.35
C THR A 98 -4.26 1.61 3.54
N THR A 99 -4.39 2.77 4.20
CA THR A 99 -4.60 4.04 3.52
C THR A 99 -3.36 4.49 2.71
N PRO A 100 -2.13 4.44 3.24
CA PRO A 100 -0.93 4.68 2.44
C PRO A 100 -0.79 3.76 1.22
N LEU A 101 -1.11 2.48 1.37
CA LEU A 101 -1.08 1.51 0.27
C LEU A 101 -2.13 1.80 -0.79
N PHE A 102 -3.35 2.19 -0.40
CA PHE A 102 -4.37 2.63 -1.35
C PHE A 102 -3.91 3.84 -2.17
N LEU A 103 -3.32 4.85 -1.52
CA LEU A 103 -2.79 6.04 -2.18
C LEU A 103 -1.64 5.69 -3.13
N LEU A 104 -0.71 4.83 -2.69
CA LEU A 104 0.39 4.32 -3.51
C LEU A 104 -0.12 3.59 -4.75
N ALA A 105 -1.03 2.62 -4.55
CA ALA A 105 -1.59 1.81 -5.62
C ALA A 105 -2.39 2.66 -6.62
N THR A 106 -3.18 3.63 -6.13
CA THR A 106 -3.90 4.56 -7.00
C THR A 106 -2.93 5.44 -7.81
N GLY A 107 -1.84 5.90 -7.20
CA GLY A 107 -0.80 6.66 -7.89
C GLY A 107 -0.11 5.86 -8.98
N ILE A 108 0.21 4.59 -8.74
CA ILE A 108 0.76 3.67 -9.75
C ILE A 108 -0.25 3.44 -10.87
N PHE A 109 -1.51 3.15 -10.50
CA PHE A 109 -2.59 2.91 -11.46
C PHE A 109 -2.77 4.10 -12.42
N ARG A 110 -2.87 5.32 -11.88
CA ARG A 110 -2.94 6.56 -12.67
C ARG A 110 -1.76 6.70 -13.63
N LYS A 111 -0.56 6.42 -13.16
CA LYS A 111 0.66 6.54 -13.97
C LYS A 111 0.69 5.54 -15.12
N VAL A 112 0.24 4.31 -14.90
CA VAL A 112 0.27 3.23 -15.91
C VAL A 112 -0.86 3.36 -16.92
N THR A 113 -2.06 3.78 -16.48
CA THR A 113 -3.23 3.90 -17.35
C THR A 113 -3.37 5.27 -18.02
N GLY A 114 -2.68 6.29 -17.52
CA GLY A 114 -2.87 7.68 -17.94
C GLY A 114 -4.14 8.36 -17.38
N GLU A 115 -4.90 7.68 -16.53
CA GLU A 115 -6.14 8.19 -15.93
C GLU A 115 -5.85 9.05 -14.70
N HIS A 116 -5.35 10.26 -14.90
CA HIS A 116 -4.84 11.12 -13.84
C HIS A 116 -5.85 11.49 -12.76
N ASP A 117 -7.14 11.52 -13.09
CA ASP A 117 -8.23 11.89 -12.17
C ASP A 117 -8.96 10.68 -11.56
N PHE A 118 -8.49 9.46 -11.84
CA PHE A 118 -9.11 8.25 -11.31
C PHE A 118 -9.20 8.29 -9.78
N LEU A 119 -10.42 8.18 -9.23
CA LEU A 119 -10.74 8.23 -7.79
C LEU A 119 -10.28 9.50 -7.07
N ASN A 120 -10.38 10.67 -7.72
CA ASN A 120 -9.86 11.93 -7.18
C ASN A 120 -10.44 12.27 -5.79
N GLU A 121 -11.76 12.17 -5.63
CA GLU A 121 -12.43 12.45 -4.36
C GLU A 121 -11.94 11.53 -3.22
N ALA A 122 -11.83 10.22 -3.49
CA ALA A 122 -11.37 9.26 -2.50
C ALA A 122 -9.88 9.50 -2.13
N VAL A 123 -9.07 9.89 -3.11
CA VAL A 123 -7.65 10.23 -2.89
C VAL A 123 -7.53 11.47 -2.00
N GLU A 124 -8.30 12.54 -2.25
CA GLU A 124 -8.24 13.74 -1.42
C GLU A 124 -8.71 13.46 0.02
N LYS A 125 -9.78 12.67 0.21
CA LYS A 125 -10.20 12.22 1.54
C LYS A 125 -9.10 11.42 2.26
N ALA A 126 -8.47 10.49 1.55
CA ALA A 126 -7.39 9.68 2.11
C ALA A 126 -6.16 10.53 2.48
N LEU A 127 -5.82 11.55 1.69
CA LEU A 127 -4.74 12.49 1.99
C LEU A 127 -5.03 13.28 3.28
N ILE A 128 -6.26 13.77 3.44
CA ILE A 128 -6.69 14.46 4.67
C ILE A 128 -6.58 13.52 5.88
N TRP A 129 -7.05 12.28 5.76
CA TRP A 129 -6.90 11.27 6.81
C TRP A 129 -5.43 11.09 7.22
N MET A 130 -4.53 10.98 6.24
CA MET A 130 -3.11 10.80 6.51
C MET A 130 -2.47 12.02 7.18
N GLU A 131 -2.94 13.23 6.93
CA GLU A 131 -2.47 14.42 7.63
C GLU A 131 -2.81 14.39 9.13
N TYR A 132 -4.00 13.90 9.48
CA TYR A 132 -4.41 13.73 10.88
C TYR A 132 -3.63 12.63 11.64
N GLN A 133 -2.93 11.75 10.93
CA GLN A 133 -2.07 10.74 11.56
C GLN A 133 -0.66 11.27 11.87
N SER A 134 -0.34 12.50 11.48
CA SER A 134 0.93 13.16 11.81
C SER A 134 0.73 14.11 12.99
N PRO A 135 1.58 14.07 14.03
CA PRO A 135 1.63 15.12 15.05
C PRO A 135 1.93 16.49 14.45
N SER A 136 1.49 17.54 15.11
CA SER A 136 1.59 18.91 14.61
C SER A 136 3.04 19.41 14.40
N ASP A 137 4.00 18.79 15.08
CA ASP A 137 5.42 19.14 15.04
C ASP A 137 6.27 18.14 14.24
N ARG A 138 5.63 17.20 13.53
CA ARG A 138 6.29 16.14 12.76
C ARG A 138 5.61 15.93 11.41
N TYR A 139 6.41 15.47 10.46
CA TYR A 139 5.91 15.05 9.14
C TYR A 139 5.77 13.53 9.01
N LEU A 140 6.32 12.78 9.97
CA LEU A 140 6.15 11.34 10.05
C LEU A 140 4.72 10.98 10.48
N VAL A 141 4.20 9.93 9.90
CA VAL A 141 2.91 9.34 10.28
C VAL A 141 3.12 8.36 11.42
N ALA A 142 2.38 8.56 12.49
CA ALA A 142 2.32 7.62 13.61
C ALA A 142 1.48 6.40 13.24
N GLN A 143 1.85 5.23 13.77
CA GLN A 143 1.10 4.00 13.62
C GLN A 143 0.49 3.55 14.96
N GLN A 144 -0.65 2.88 14.87
CA GLN A 144 -1.27 2.23 16.02
C GLN A 144 -0.55 0.91 16.33
N PRO A 145 -0.57 0.45 17.59
CA PRO A 145 -0.08 -0.88 17.92
C PRO A 145 -0.74 -1.97 17.08
N THR A 146 0.00 -3.03 16.74
CA THR A 146 -0.48 -4.17 15.94
C THR A 146 -1.18 -3.79 14.63
N SER A 147 -0.77 -2.69 14.00
CA SER A 147 -1.51 -2.04 12.92
C SER A 147 -0.66 -1.81 11.66
N ASP A 148 0.32 -2.64 11.41
CA ASP A 148 1.06 -2.71 10.15
C ASP A 148 1.16 -4.18 9.69
N TRP A 149 2.04 -4.50 8.77
CA TRP A 149 2.24 -5.88 8.27
C TRP A 149 2.64 -6.89 9.37
N ARG A 150 3.03 -6.40 10.55
CA ARG A 150 3.38 -7.20 11.73
C ARG A 150 2.22 -7.20 12.73
N ASP A 151 1.10 -7.71 12.33
CA ASP A 151 -0.19 -7.62 13.04
C ASP A 151 -0.15 -8.09 14.51
N GLU A 152 0.80 -8.95 14.85
CA GLU A 152 0.97 -9.48 16.21
C GLU A 152 1.97 -8.70 17.08
N GLN A 153 2.64 -7.70 16.50
CA GLN A 153 3.66 -6.93 17.22
C GLN A 153 3.12 -5.61 17.75
N TRP A 154 3.29 -5.42 19.03
CA TRP A 154 2.97 -4.15 19.68
C TRP A 154 4.05 -3.11 19.40
N VAL A 155 3.91 -2.37 18.32
CA VAL A 155 4.88 -1.38 17.87
C VAL A 155 4.18 -0.03 17.66
N PRO A 156 3.98 0.78 18.72
CA PRO A 156 3.45 2.13 18.60
C PRO A 156 4.53 3.12 18.13
N GLY A 157 4.12 4.25 17.61
CA GLY A 157 5.00 5.35 17.21
C GLY A 157 5.23 5.39 15.68
N TYR A 158 6.47 5.61 15.25
CA TYR A 158 6.76 5.82 13.82
C TYR A 158 7.42 4.58 13.23
N GLY A 159 6.73 3.88 12.33
CA GLY A 159 7.28 2.74 11.60
C GLY A 159 7.99 3.19 10.32
N LEU A 160 9.19 2.66 10.07
CA LEU A 160 9.92 2.92 8.81
C LEU A 160 9.08 2.47 7.60
N PHE A 161 8.46 1.29 7.68
CA PHE A 161 7.61 0.74 6.62
C PHE A 161 6.47 1.70 6.23
N VAL A 162 5.65 2.12 7.21
CA VAL A 162 4.52 3.04 6.97
C VAL A 162 5.03 4.36 6.38
N ASN A 163 6.10 4.94 6.93
CA ASN A 163 6.62 6.22 6.45
C ASN A 163 7.30 6.14 5.09
N THR A 164 7.84 4.98 4.70
CA THR A 164 8.29 4.72 3.33
C THR A 164 7.12 4.73 2.34
N LEU A 165 5.98 4.14 2.71
CA LEU A 165 4.76 4.20 1.90
C LEU A 165 4.26 5.65 1.77
N VAL A 166 4.29 6.42 2.87
CA VAL A 166 3.90 7.84 2.89
C VAL A 166 4.76 8.65 1.91
N TYR A 167 6.08 8.54 2.01
CA TYR A 167 6.99 9.18 1.06
C TYR A 167 6.67 8.80 -0.39
N SER A 168 6.46 7.51 -0.63
CA SER A 168 6.26 6.97 -1.98
C SER A 168 4.97 7.48 -2.62
N TYR A 169 3.84 7.45 -1.92
CA TYR A 169 2.59 7.96 -2.50
C TYR A 169 2.62 9.48 -2.70
N LEU A 170 3.25 10.24 -1.79
CA LEU A 170 3.40 11.69 -1.96
C LEU A 170 4.19 12.03 -3.23
N MET A 171 5.27 11.29 -3.50
CA MET A 171 6.03 11.45 -4.73
C MET A 171 5.20 11.13 -5.98
N LEU A 172 4.45 10.02 -5.97
CA LEU A 172 3.60 9.60 -7.09
C LEU A 172 2.44 10.56 -7.36
N LEU A 173 1.85 11.13 -6.32
CA LEU A 173 0.74 12.08 -6.41
C LEU A 173 1.21 13.55 -6.61
N GLY A 174 2.51 13.77 -6.80
CA GLY A 174 3.07 15.10 -7.06
C GLY A 174 3.16 16.03 -5.86
N LYS A 175 2.93 15.54 -4.64
CA LYS A 175 2.99 16.30 -3.37
C LYS A 175 4.45 16.44 -2.88
N LYS A 176 5.34 16.95 -3.76
CA LYS A 176 6.80 16.89 -3.58
C LYS A 176 7.31 17.62 -2.34
N GLU A 177 6.72 18.75 -1.98
CA GLU A 177 7.17 19.53 -0.81
C GLU A 177 6.90 18.74 0.48
N ARG A 178 5.72 18.14 0.62
CA ARG A 178 5.42 17.26 1.76
C ARG A 178 6.33 16.04 1.79
N ALA A 179 6.60 15.43 0.64
CA ALA A 179 7.53 14.30 0.53
C ALA A 179 8.95 14.66 1.02
N LYS A 180 9.47 15.85 0.68
CA LYS A 180 10.77 16.34 1.18
C LYS A 180 10.79 16.45 2.71
N MET A 181 9.73 16.96 3.32
CA MET A 181 9.60 17.08 4.76
C MET A 181 9.59 15.70 5.44
N VAL A 182 8.81 14.75 4.91
CA VAL A 182 8.80 13.36 5.38
C VAL A 182 10.19 12.73 5.25
N CYS A 183 10.85 12.89 4.11
CA CYS A 183 12.20 12.37 3.87
C CYS A 183 13.23 12.97 4.86
N HIS A 184 13.13 14.26 5.16
CA HIS A 184 13.96 14.91 6.17
C HIS A 184 13.77 14.25 7.55
N ASP A 185 12.54 14.09 7.98
CA ASP A 185 12.22 13.50 9.29
C ASP A 185 12.53 11.98 9.34
N MET A 186 12.54 11.29 8.20
CA MET A 186 12.98 9.88 8.11
C MET A 186 14.47 9.69 8.48
N SER A 187 15.29 10.75 8.51
CA SER A 187 16.65 10.67 9.03
C SER A 187 16.73 10.14 10.47
N ARG A 188 15.64 10.27 11.24
CA ARG A 188 15.50 9.73 12.60
C ARG A 188 15.56 8.19 12.66
N PHE A 189 15.30 7.50 11.56
CA PHE A 189 15.48 6.05 11.49
C PHE A 189 16.95 5.63 11.31
N THR A 190 17.85 6.59 11.06
CA THR A 190 19.27 6.31 10.85
C THR A 190 20.04 6.54 12.15
N ILE A 191 20.88 5.56 12.53
CA ILE A 191 21.83 5.69 13.63
C ILE A 191 23.26 5.77 13.12
N THR A 192 24.17 6.19 13.97
CA THR A 192 25.60 6.25 13.69
C THR A 192 26.10 4.89 13.20
N GLY A 193 26.85 4.88 12.10
CA GLY A 193 27.36 3.65 11.47
C GLY A 193 26.47 3.06 10.39
N GLY A 194 25.41 3.78 9.95
CA GLY A 194 24.57 3.37 8.82
C GLY A 194 23.55 2.28 9.14
N ILE A 195 23.32 1.97 10.41
CA ILE A 195 22.25 1.05 10.82
C ILE A 195 20.92 1.78 10.76
N ILE A 196 19.88 1.12 10.29
CA ILE A 196 18.53 1.67 10.16
C ILE A 196 17.61 1.00 11.17
N HIS A 197 16.94 1.82 11.98
CA HIS A 197 15.86 1.35 12.84
C HIS A 197 14.60 1.11 12.00
N HIS A 198 13.91 0.00 12.23
CA HIS A 198 12.60 -0.22 11.62
C HIS A 198 11.48 0.60 12.30
N HIS A 199 11.75 1.14 13.49
CA HIS A 199 10.80 1.85 14.32
C HIS A 199 11.51 2.87 15.19
N VAL A 200 10.92 4.06 15.32
CA VAL A 200 11.36 5.12 16.23
C VAL A 200 10.20 5.43 17.16
N HIS A 201 10.45 5.31 18.45
CA HIS A 201 9.58 5.80 19.50
C HIS A 201 10.20 7.07 20.06
N GLU A 202 9.45 8.16 20.12
CA GLU A 202 9.92 9.31 20.91
C GLU A 202 9.82 8.90 22.36
N GLY A 203 10.97 8.67 22.94
CA GLY A 203 11.07 8.21 24.31
C GLY A 203 10.26 9.09 25.23
N LEU A 204 9.58 8.46 26.14
CA LEU A 204 9.33 9.04 27.44
C LEU A 204 10.72 9.39 27.97
N GLY A 205 11.13 10.66 27.77
CA GLY A 205 12.34 11.22 28.33
C GLY A 205 12.29 11.19 29.84
#